data_aa9c033947939f2cce81f38f91e070e0
#
_entry.id   aa9c033947939f2cce81f38f91e070e0
#
_cell.length_a   1.000
_cell.length_b   1.000
_cell.length_c   1.000
_cell.angle_alpha   90.00
_cell.angle_beta   90.00
_cell.angle_gamma   90.00
#
_symmetry.space_group_name_H-M   'P 1'
#
loop_
_entity.id
_entity.type
_entity.pdbx_description
1 polymer ?
#
loop_
_entity_poly.entity_id
_entity_poly.type
_entity_poly.pdbx_seq_one_letter_code
_entity_poly.pdbx_strand_id
1 'polypeptide(L)'
;MRRMAVTAAGLALAGVLLSSPIAGAQQRKPLDTLADLKQAIRGCWRWPPINAIRSGMELTVRLSFKRDGEIFGARVTYQSPDVSDDERVLYYRALVLAIRRCNQLPLTPALGEAIAGRPFFFRFVDTRKQREALLHG
;
A
#
# COMPACT_ATOMS: atom_id res chain seq x y z
N MET A 1 -20.53 75.79 -31.98
CA MET A 1 -21.18 74.66 -31.28
C MET A 1 -20.48 73.41 -31.70
N ARG A 2 -19.51 72.94 -30.91
CA ARG A 2 -18.77 71.71 -31.16
C ARG A 2 -19.22 70.63 -30.20
N ARG A 3 -19.80 69.56 -30.72
CA ARG A 3 -20.16 68.35 -29.96
C ARG A 3 -18.88 67.49 -29.87
N MET A 4 -18.39 67.33 -28.65
CA MET A 4 -17.34 66.33 -28.36
C MET A 4 -17.97 64.99 -28.12
N ALA A 5 -17.65 64.02 -28.95
CA ALA A 5 -17.99 62.63 -28.74
C ALA A 5 -16.90 61.98 -27.85
N VAL A 6 -17.36 61.49 -26.70
CA VAL A 6 -16.48 60.68 -25.80
C VAL A 6 -16.65 59.25 -26.17
N THR A 7 -15.62 58.64 -26.75
CA THR A 7 -15.53 57.20 -26.99
C THR A 7 -15.05 56.54 -25.73
N ALA A 8 -15.87 55.75 -25.07
CA ALA A 8 -15.50 54.92 -24.00
C ALA A 8 -14.88 53.61 -24.54
N ALA A 9 -13.57 53.43 -24.32
CA ALA A 9 -12.88 52.20 -24.62
C ALA A 9 -13.14 51.20 -23.47
N GLY A 10 -13.92 50.17 -23.76
CA GLY A 10 -14.16 49.07 -22.83
C GLY A 10 -12.97 48.10 -22.88
N LEU A 11 -12.23 48.01 -21.77
CA LEU A 11 -11.26 46.93 -21.54
C LEU A 11 -11.98 45.65 -21.15
N ALA A 12 -12.04 44.70 -22.06
CA ALA A 12 -12.48 43.35 -21.75
C ALA A 12 -11.32 42.58 -21.07
N LEU A 13 -11.39 42.41 -19.77
CA LEU A 13 -10.51 41.50 -19.03
C LEU A 13 -10.98 40.08 -19.33
N ALA A 14 -10.26 39.39 -20.25
CA ALA A 14 -10.40 37.97 -20.46
C ALA A 14 -9.74 37.23 -19.27
N GLY A 15 -10.57 36.79 -18.33
CA GLY A 15 -10.14 35.93 -17.24
C GLY A 15 -9.80 34.55 -17.79
N VAL A 16 -8.51 34.27 -17.91
CA VAL A 16 -8.00 32.93 -18.18
C VAL A 16 -8.20 32.10 -16.90
N LEU A 17 -9.25 31.31 -16.85
CA LEU A 17 -9.42 30.27 -15.84
C LEU A 17 -8.36 29.20 -16.09
N LEU A 18 -7.24 29.29 -15.36
CA LEU A 18 -6.27 28.21 -15.26
C LEU A 18 -6.96 27.05 -14.52
N SER A 19 -7.63 26.18 -15.28
CA SER A 19 -8.06 24.88 -14.78
C SER A 19 -6.81 24.07 -14.52
N SER A 20 -6.35 24.09 -13.28
CA SER A 20 -5.32 23.15 -12.83
C SER A 20 -5.85 21.74 -13.04
N PRO A 21 -5.17 20.87 -13.81
CA PRO A 21 -5.56 19.47 -13.83
C PRO A 21 -5.39 18.96 -12.40
N ILE A 22 -6.48 18.63 -11.75
CA ILE A 22 -6.43 17.82 -10.54
C ILE A 22 -5.75 16.53 -11.00
N ALA A 23 -4.50 16.31 -10.55
CA ALA A 23 -3.81 15.05 -10.75
C ALA A 23 -4.73 13.97 -10.18
N GLY A 24 -5.48 13.29 -11.06
CA GLY A 24 -6.42 12.27 -10.66
C GLY A 24 -5.67 11.25 -9.82
N ALA A 25 -6.19 10.97 -8.62
CA ALA A 25 -5.70 9.83 -7.85
C ALA A 25 -5.64 8.65 -8.82
N GLN A 26 -4.44 8.09 -9.05
CA GLN A 26 -4.28 6.95 -9.93
C GLN A 26 -5.21 5.86 -9.41
N GLN A 27 -6.27 5.59 -10.16
CA GLN A 27 -7.18 4.50 -9.85
C GLN A 27 -6.36 3.21 -9.92
N ARG A 28 -6.04 2.65 -8.75
CA ARG A 28 -5.35 1.38 -8.69
C ARG A 28 -6.22 0.35 -9.38
N LYS A 29 -5.63 -0.37 -10.35
CA LYS A 29 -6.30 -1.48 -11.01
C LYS A 29 -6.86 -2.44 -9.94
N PRO A 30 -8.14 -2.83 -9.99
CA PRO A 30 -8.70 -3.79 -9.07
C PRO A 30 -7.94 -5.12 -9.11
N LEU A 31 -7.78 -5.75 -7.95
CA LEU A 31 -7.16 -7.07 -7.82
C LEU A 31 -8.18 -8.12 -8.23
N ASP A 32 -7.82 -8.95 -9.21
CA ASP A 32 -8.73 -9.96 -9.80
C ASP A 32 -8.31 -11.40 -9.52
N THR A 33 -7.04 -11.62 -9.18
CA THR A 33 -6.46 -12.96 -8.97
C THR A 33 -5.81 -13.10 -7.60
N LEU A 34 -5.60 -14.34 -7.15
CA LEU A 34 -4.82 -14.62 -5.95
C LEU A 34 -3.36 -14.16 -6.09
N ALA A 35 -2.81 -14.16 -7.30
CA ALA A 35 -1.48 -13.62 -7.55
C ALA A 35 -1.43 -12.10 -7.31
N ASP A 36 -2.44 -11.37 -7.79
CA ASP A 36 -2.58 -9.93 -7.53
C ASP A 36 -2.69 -9.65 -6.03
N LEU A 37 -3.50 -10.43 -5.31
CA LEU A 37 -3.66 -10.33 -3.87
C LEU A 37 -2.33 -10.51 -3.13
N LYS A 38 -1.59 -11.58 -3.47
CA LYS A 38 -0.28 -11.85 -2.88
C LYS A 38 0.72 -10.72 -3.14
N GLN A 39 0.75 -10.20 -4.35
CA GLN A 39 1.63 -9.08 -4.71
C GLN A 39 1.25 -7.81 -3.95
N ALA A 40 -0.03 -7.49 -3.83
CA ALA A 40 -0.51 -6.33 -3.07
C ALA A 40 -0.12 -6.43 -1.59
N ILE A 41 -0.32 -7.56 -0.95
CA ILE A 41 0.06 -7.78 0.47
C ILE A 41 1.57 -7.64 0.65
N ARG A 42 2.40 -8.22 -0.23
CA ARG A 42 3.85 -8.06 -0.19
C ARG A 42 4.27 -6.60 -0.36
N GLY A 43 3.56 -5.83 -1.19
CA GLY A 43 3.80 -4.41 -1.38
C GLY A 43 3.54 -3.55 -0.14
N CYS A 44 2.67 -3.99 0.76
CA CYS A 44 2.39 -3.29 2.02
C CYS A 44 3.40 -3.59 3.12
N TRP A 45 4.15 -4.68 2.99
CA TRP A 45 5.11 -5.11 3.99
C TRP A 45 6.37 -4.24 3.96
N ARG A 46 6.84 -3.85 5.16
CA ARG A 46 8.13 -3.19 5.38
C ARG A 46 8.83 -3.89 6.52
N TRP A 47 10.01 -4.42 6.25
CA TRP A 47 10.83 -5.02 7.28
C TRP A 47 11.23 -4.00 8.35
N PRO A 48 11.34 -4.44 9.62
CA PRO A 48 12.03 -3.63 10.64
C PRO A 48 13.43 -3.22 10.19
N PRO A 49 14.03 -2.15 10.76
CA PRO A 49 15.38 -1.72 10.40
C PRO A 49 16.39 -2.86 10.53
N ILE A 50 17.29 -3.00 9.55
CA ILE A 50 18.25 -4.12 9.45
C ILE A 50 19.23 -4.19 10.63
N ASN A 51 19.51 -3.07 11.28
CA ASN A 51 20.35 -2.98 12.48
C ASN A 51 19.63 -3.42 13.76
N ALA A 52 18.30 -3.53 13.72
CA ALA A 52 17.49 -3.89 14.89
C ALA A 52 17.03 -5.36 14.88
N ILE A 53 17.28 -6.10 13.80
CA ILE A 53 16.88 -7.49 13.64
C ILE A 53 17.97 -8.33 13.00
N ARG A 54 17.95 -9.64 13.26
CA ARG A 54 18.82 -10.59 12.57
C ARG A 54 18.34 -10.83 11.13
N SER A 55 19.28 -11.04 10.23
CA SER A 55 18.96 -11.43 8.85
C SER A 55 18.48 -12.88 8.76
N GLY A 56 17.68 -13.16 7.74
CA GLY A 56 17.18 -14.50 7.49
C GLY A 56 15.94 -14.87 8.32
N MET A 57 15.40 -13.92 9.06
CA MET A 57 14.16 -14.13 9.82
C MET A 57 13.00 -14.45 8.90
N GLU A 58 12.19 -15.41 9.32
CA GLU A 58 10.98 -15.82 8.64
C GLU A 58 9.76 -15.53 9.50
N LEU A 59 8.73 -14.99 8.86
CA LEU A 59 7.44 -14.72 9.47
C LEU A 59 6.34 -15.26 8.56
N THR A 60 5.44 -16.05 9.10
CA THR A 60 4.20 -16.44 8.41
C THR A 60 2.99 -15.82 9.10
N VAL A 61 2.17 -15.16 8.31
CA VAL A 61 0.97 -14.48 8.78
C VAL A 61 -0.25 -15.08 8.10
N ARG A 62 -1.27 -15.39 8.88
CA ARG A 62 -2.59 -15.76 8.38
C ARG A 62 -3.47 -14.51 8.34
N LEU A 63 -4.00 -14.20 7.16
CA LEU A 63 -4.92 -13.09 6.93
C LEU A 63 -6.28 -13.60 6.46
N SER A 64 -7.34 -12.93 6.86
CA SER A 64 -8.70 -13.15 6.37
C SER A 64 -9.30 -11.84 5.89
N PHE A 65 -10.05 -11.90 4.81
CA PHE A 65 -10.60 -10.73 4.12
C PHE A 65 -12.12 -10.78 4.10
N LYS A 66 -12.73 -9.60 4.19
CA LYS A 66 -14.12 -9.40 3.82
C LYS A 66 -14.24 -9.29 2.29
N ARG A 67 -15.44 -9.44 1.79
CA ARG A 67 -15.74 -9.32 0.35
C ARG A 67 -15.30 -7.98 -0.24
N ASP A 68 -15.35 -6.91 0.53
CA ASP A 68 -14.96 -5.56 0.13
C ASP A 68 -13.46 -5.29 0.21
N GLY A 69 -12.63 -6.28 0.57
CA GLY A 69 -11.19 -6.17 0.69
C GLY A 69 -10.68 -5.71 2.05
N GLU A 70 -11.55 -5.51 3.03
CA GLU A 70 -11.13 -5.23 4.40
C GLU A 70 -10.46 -6.46 5.03
N ILE A 71 -9.32 -6.25 5.68
CA ILE A 71 -8.65 -7.27 6.47
C ILE A 71 -9.30 -7.29 7.85
N PHE A 72 -10.05 -8.35 8.17
CA PHE A 72 -10.75 -8.47 9.45
C PHE A 72 -10.09 -9.45 10.41
N GLY A 73 -9.13 -10.24 9.97
CA GLY A 73 -8.37 -11.17 10.80
C GLY A 73 -6.90 -11.21 10.38
N ALA A 74 -6.01 -11.08 11.36
CA ALA A 74 -4.57 -11.19 11.16
C ALA A 74 -3.94 -11.91 12.34
N ARG A 75 -3.13 -12.94 12.07
CA ARG A 75 -2.44 -13.68 13.11
C ARG A 75 -1.07 -14.16 12.61
N VAL A 76 -0.04 -13.95 13.40
CA VAL A 76 1.26 -14.60 13.20
C VAL A 76 1.11 -16.08 13.57
N THR A 77 1.40 -16.96 12.62
CA THR A 77 1.32 -18.42 12.81
C THR A 77 2.67 -19.07 12.91
N TYR A 78 3.71 -18.43 12.40
CA TYR A 78 5.08 -18.87 12.51
C TYR A 78 6.04 -17.69 12.59
N GLN A 79 7.07 -17.84 13.37
CA GLN A 79 8.18 -16.91 13.49
C GLN A 79 9.45 -17.71 13.76
N SER A 80 10.58 -17.31 13.18
CA SER A 80 11.86 -17.99 13.42
C SER A 80 12.13 -18.17 14.90
N PRO A 81 12.59 -19.36 15.37
CA PRO A 81 12.64 -19.69 16.80
C PRO A 81 13.61 -18.82 17.60
N ASP A 82 14.67 -18.30 16.98
CA ASP A 82 15.71 -17.49 17.63
C ASP A 82 15.36 -16.00 17.77
N VAL A 83 14.07 -15.66 17.64
CA VAL A 83 13.61 -14.27 17.77
C VAL A 83 13.59 -13.87 19.24
N SER A 84 14.30 -12.80 19.58
CA SER A 84 14.23 -12.17 20.91
C SER A 84 12.87 -11.49 21.12
N ASP A 85 12.54 -11.18 22.36
CA ASP A 85 11.29 -10.47 22.67
C ASP A 85 11.23 -9.08 22.02
N ASP A 86 12.35 -8.37 21.99
CA ASP A 86 12.46 -7.05 21.33
C ASP A 86 12.23 -7.16 19.81
N GLU A 87 12.84 -8.14 19.15
CA GLU A 87 12.61 -8.41 17.73
C GLU A 87 11.15 -8.77 17.47
N ARG A 88 10.55 -9.56 18.34
CA ARG A 88 9.12 -9.95 18.24
C ARG A 88 8.20 -8.73 18.24
N VAL A 89 8.45 -7.77 19.11
CA VAL A 89 7.72 -6.49 19.16
C VAL A 89 7.87 -5.71 17.85
N LEU A 90 9.08 -5.67 17.28
CA LEU A 90 9.34 -4.98 16.01
C LEU A 90 8.59 -5.63 14.84
N TYR A 91 8.59 -6.96 14.74
CA TYR A 91 7.82 -7.69 13.72
C TYR A 91 6.32 -7.48 13.87
N TYR A 92 5.82 -7.53 15.10
CA TYR A 92 4.40 -7.28 15.35
C TYR A 92 3.99 -5.85 14.92
N ARG A 93 4.81 -4.86 15.24
CA ARG A 93 4.58 -3.48 14.79
C ARG A 93 4.61 -3.37 13.26
N ALA A 94 5.56 -4.02 12.61
CA ALA A 94 5.64 -4.07 11.14
C ALA A 94 4.37 -4.69 10.52
N LEU A 95 3.85 -5.75 11.12
CA LEU A 95 2.60 -6.38 10.70
C LEU A 95 1.40 -5.42 10.82
N VAL A 96 1.23 -4.77 11.96
CA VAL A 96 0.14 -3.81 12.18
C VAL A 96 0.19 -2.67 11.16
N LEU A 97 1.38 -2.15 10.87
CA LEU A 97 1.55 -1.10 9.87
C LEU A 97 1.27 -1.59 8.44
N ALA A 98 1.67 -2.83 8.11
CA ALA A 98 1.37 -3.44 6.81
C ALA A 98 -0.14 -3.60 6.61
N ILE A 99 -0.85 -4.09 7.61
CA ILE A 99 -2.31 -4.22 7.58
C ILE A 99 -2.96 -2.85 7.36
N ARG A 100 -2.53 -1.82 8.07
CA ARG A 100 -3.05 -0.46 7.89
C ARG A 100 -2.82 0.08 6.48
N ARG A 101 -1.66 -0.18 5.87
CA ARG A 101 -1.37 0.24 4.49
C ARG A 101 -2.21 -0.50 3.46
N CYS A 102 -2.51 -1.77 3.70
CA CYS A 102 -3.28 -2.63 2.81
C CYS A 102 -4.80 -2.60 3.07
N ASN A 103 -5.23 -1.96 4.12
CA ASN A 103 -6.65 -1.87 4.40
C ASN A 103 -7.22 -0.60 3.73
N GLN A 104 -8.03 -0.71 2.79
CA GLN A 104 -8.91 -1.69 2.21
C GLN A 104 -8.42 -2.03 0.79
N LEU A 105 -8.31 -3.32 0.45
CA LEU A 105 -7.82 -3.73 -0.87
C LEU A 105 -8.92 -3.56 -1.94
N PRO A 106 -8.57 -3.05 -3.13
CA PRO A 106 -9.52 -2.87 -4.23
C PRO A 106 -9.76 -4.20 -4.96
N LEU A 107 -10.58 -5.08 -4.39
CA LEU A 107 -10.90 -6.37 -5.00
C LEU A 107 -11.96 -6.21 -6.09
N THR A 108 -11.86 -7.02 -7.18
CA THR A 108 -13.00 -7.24 -8.05
C THR A 108 -14.12 -7.96 -7.28
N PRO A 109 -15.39 -7.81 -7.67
CA PRO A 109 -16.49 -8.57 -7.05
C PRO A 109 -16.26 -10.09 -7.07
N ALA A 110 -15.72 -10.62 -8.16
CA ALA A 110 -15.43 -12.04 -8.33
C ALA A 110 -14.36 -12.51 -7.33
N LEU A 111 -13.24 -11.79 -7.20
CA LEU A 111 -12.20 -12.14 -6.23
C LEU A 111 -12.70 -12.00 -4.80
N GLY A 112 -13.39 -10.90 -4.48
CA GLY A 112 -13.95 -10.64 -3.16
C GLY A 112 -14.88 -11.77 -2.71
N GLU A 113 -15.75 -12.24 -3.59
CA GLU A 113 -16.63 -13.37 -3.31
C GLU A 113 -15.86 -14.68 -3.10
N ALA A 114 -14.85 -14.93 -3.93
CA ALA A 114 -14.05 -16.15 -3.86
C ALA A 114 -13.23 -16.28 -2.58
N ILE A 115 -12.73 -15.16 -2.02
CA ILE A 115 -11.83 -15.15 -0.87
C ILE A 115 -12.51 -14.80 0.47
N ALA A 116 -13.71 -14.24 0.45
CA ALA A 116 -14.40 -13.79 1.65
C ALA A 116 -14.47 -14.85 2.74
N GLY A 117 -13.98 -14.51 3.94
CA GLY A 117 -13.98 -15.39 5.11
C GLY A 117 -12.96 -16.53 5.08
N ARG A 118 -12.22 -16.72 4.00
CA ARG A 118 -11.19 -17.76 3.90
C ARG A 118 -9.86 -17.27 4.44
N PRO A 119 -9.12 -18.11 5.18
CA PRO A 119 -7.77 -17.77 5.63
C PRO A 119 -6.74 -17.98 4.52
N PHE A 120 -5.81 -17.03 4.40
CA PHE A 120 -4.66 -17.11 3.51
C PHE A 120 -3.38 -16.94 4.29
N PHE A 121 -2.34 -17.68 3.91
CA PHE A 121 -1.04 -17.64 4.57
C PHE A 121 -0.04 -16.88 3.68
N PHE A 122 0.62 -15.91 4.29
CA PHE A 122 1.65 -15.10 3.65
C PHE A 122 2.97 -15.32 4.39
N ARG A 123 3.94 -15.85 3.67
CA ARG A 123 5.28 -16.09 4.19
C ARG A 123 6.22 -14.97 3.75
N PHE A 124 6.89 -14.37 4.71
CA PHE A 124 7.92 -13.35 4.51
C PHE A 124 9.25 -13.85 5.02
N VAL A 125 10.28 -13.75 4.19
CA VAL A 125 11.67 -14.13 4.53
C VAL A 125 12.54 -12.91 4.32
N ASP A 126 13.31 -12.52 5.33
CA ASP A 126 14.25 -11.40 5.22
C ASP A 126 15.53 -11.84 4.50
N THR A 127 15.63 -11.45 3.23
CA THR A 127 16.78 -11.75 2.37
C THR A 127 17.70 -10.56 2.16
N ARG A 128 17.54 -9.47 2.91
CA ARG A 128 18.28 -8.21 2.67
C ARG A 128 19.79 -8.38 2.73
N LYS A 129 20.33 -9.07 3.72
CA LYS A 129 21.78 -9.33 3.83
C LYS A 129 22.32 -10.25 2.74
N GLN A 130 21.52 -11.21 2.30
CA GLN A 130 21.90 -12.08 1.19
C GLN A 130 22.04 -11.30 -0.12
N ARG A 131 21.10 -10.38 -0.37
CA ARG A 131 21.16 -9.49 -1.55
C ARG A 131 22.35 -8.55 -1.49
N GLU A 132 22.67 -8.00 -0.33
CA GLU A 132 23.82 -7.14 -0.14
C GLU A 132 25.13 -7.88 -0.40
N ALA A 133 25.30 -9.12 0.11
CA ALA A 133 26.46 -9.96 -0.15
C ALA A 133 26.65 -10.29 -1.63
N LEU A 134 25.56 -10.50 -2.40
CA LEU A 134 25.61 -10.75 -3.84
C LEU A 134 26.01 -9.50 -4.66
N LEU A 135 25.72 -8.30 -4.16
CA LEU A 135 26.07 -7.04 -4.82
C LEU A 135 27.51 -6.61 -4.56
N HIS A 136 28.14 -7.08 -3.51
CA HIS A 136 29.49 -6.73 -3.06
C HIS A 136 30.50 -7.90 -3.15
N GLY A 137 30.07 -9.02 -3.74
CA GLY A 137 30.89 -10.22 -3.97
C GLY A 137 31.71 -10.16 -5.25
#